data_3c5a731a67f228a5cd028a9424065030
#
_entry.id   3c5a731a67f228a5cd028a9424065030
#
_cell.length_a   1.000
_cell.length_b   1.000
_cell.length_c   1.000
_cell.angle_alpha   90.00
_cell.angle_beta   90.00
_cell.angle_gamma   90.00
#
_symmetry.space_group_name_H-M   'P 1'
#
loop_
_entity.id
_entity.type
_entity.pdbx_description
1 polymer ?
#
loop_
_entity_poly.entity_id
_entity_poly.type
_entity_poly.pdbx_seq_one_letter_code
_entity_poly.pdbx_strand_id
1 'polypeptide(L)'
;NIVTVEGLSTKEKEAYVYAFGRCGSVQCGFCIPGMVMSAKALIDDNPNPTEEDIKKAIRGNICRCTGYKKIIEGIDLAAKVLRGEEKILSGLECGEDFGIGQSAFRVDVREKVLGTGEYPDDVEMENMAYGGAVRTEHPRAKILKINTEAAESLPGVLCVLKAEDVPNNKVGHIQQDWDVMIAEGDITRCIGDALCLICA
;
A
#
# COMPACT_ATOMS: atom_id res chain seq x y z
N ASN A 1 23.93 -6.85 -17.84
CA ASN A 1 23.81 -6.59 -16.39
C ASN A 1 22.36 -6.22 -16.06
N ILE A 2 21.86 -6.73 -14.95
CA ILE A 2 20.55 -6.38 -14.41
C ILE A 2 20.80 -5.56 -13.15
N VAL A 3 20.11 -4.42 -13.03
CA VAL A 3 20.15 -3.57 -11.84
C VAL A 3 18.75 -3.44 -11.29
N THR A 4 18.58 -3.66 -10.00
CA THR A 4 17.33 -3.49 -9.25
C THR A 4 17.46 -2.28 -8.31
N VAL A 5 16.40 -1.91 -7.60
CA VAL A 5 16.40 -0.73 -6.72
C VAL A 5 17.45 -0.85 -5.59
N GLU A 6 17.72 -2.06 -5.15
CA GLU A 6 18.76 -2.34 -4.14
C GLU A 6 20.18 -2.04 -4.68
N GLY A 7 20.38 -2.22 -5.99
CA GLY A 7 21.66 -2.00 -6.69
C GLY A 7 21.98 -0.54 -7.00
N LEU A 8 21.11 0.41 -6.68
CA LEU A 8 21.36 1.83 -6.83
C LEU A 8 22.53 2.26 -5.95
N SER A 9 23.37 3.17 -6.46
CA SER A 9 24.41 3.80 -5.67
C SER A 9 23.83 4.65 -4.53
N THR A 10 24.61 4.92 -3.49
CA THR A 10 24.16 5.78 -2.37
C THR A 10 23.69 7.14 -2.87
N LYS A 11 24.40 7.74 -3.83
CA LYS A 11 24.02 9.04 -4.42
C LYS A 11 22.64 8.97 -5.09
N GLU A 12 22.36 7.92 -5.84
CA GLU A 12 21.07 7.72 -6.51
C GLU A 12 19.94 7.49 -5.48
N LYS A 13 20.18 6.62 -4.50
CA LYS A 13 19.21 6.38 -3.41
C LYS A 13 18.81 7.68 -2.72
N GLU A 14 19.76 8.48 -2.30
CA GLU A 14 19.50 9.76 -1.62
C GLU A 14 18.77 10.75 -2.55
N ALA A 15 19.15 10.82 -3.83
CA ALA A 15 18.49 11.70 -4.79
C ALA A 15 17.01 11.32 -5.00
N TYR A 16 16.72 10.04 -5.18
CA TYR A 16 15.33 9.58 -5.35
C TYR A 16 14.51 9.72 -4.08
N VAL A 17 15.04 9.35 -2.92
CA VAL A 17 14.38 9.52 -1.63
C VAL A 17 14.03 10.98 -1.38
N TYR A 18 15.00 11.87 -1.56
CA TYR A 18 14.77 13.30 -1.42
C TYR A 18 13.71 13.83 -2.38
N ALA A 19 13.87 13.56 -3.68
CA ALA A 19 13.01 14.12 -4.70
C ALA A 19 11.55 13.62 -4.58
N PHE A 20 11.35 12.33 -4.36
CA PHE A 20 10.03 11.75 -4.21
C PHE A 20 9.37 12.18 -2.89
N GLY A 21 10.15 12.31 -1.83
CA GLY A 21 9.68 12.86 -0.56
C GLY A 21 9.28 14.32 -0.68
N ARG A 22 10.15 15.16 -1.27
CA ARG A 22 9.93 16.60 -1.44
C ARG A 22 8.70 16.93 -2.28
N CYS A 23 8.49 16.20 -3.37
CA CYS A 23 7.34 16.37 -4.26
C CYS A 23 6.06 15.69 -3.72
N GLY A 24 6.16 14.88 -2.65
CA GLY A 24 5.03 14.10 -2.13
C GLY A 24 4.54 13.07 -3.16
N SER A 25 5.47 12.44 -3.89
CA SER A 25 5.19 11.49 -4.96
C SER A 25 4.72 10.14 -4.44
N VAL A 26 4.89 9.87 -3.14
CA VAL A 26 4.64 8.57 -2.51
C VAL A 26 3.29 8.58 -1.79
N GLN A 27 2.40 7.66 -2.16
CA GLN A 27 1.20 7.34 -1.37
C GLN A 27 1.30 5.92 -0.82
N CYS A 28 0.67 4.90 -1.39
CA CYS A 28 0.86 3.54 -0.90
C CYS A 28 2.30 3.02 -1.09
N GLY A 29 3.03 3.53 -2.07
CA GLY A 29 4.44 3.21 -2.31
C GLY A 29 4.68 1.98 -3.18
N PHE A 30 3.67 1.15 -3.45
CA PHE A 30 3.82 -0.12 -4.14
C PHE A 30 4.45 0.00 -5.55
N CYS A 31 4.09 1.02 -6.31
CA CYS A 31 4.62 1.24 -7.67
C CYS A 31 5.96 2.00 -7.67
N ILE A 32 6.36 2.60 -6.57
CA ILE A 32 7.46 3.57 -6.55
C ILE A 32 8.82 2.95 -6.89
N PRO A 33 9.23 1.77 -6.41
CA PRO A 33 10.49 1.16 -6.84
C PRO A 33 10.57 0.96 -8.36
N GLY A 34 9.47 0.54 -8.99
CA GLY A 34 9.38 0.42 -10.45
C GLY A 34 9.48 1.78 -11.16
N MET A 35 8.85 2.83 -10.61
CA MET A 35 8.98 4.20 -11.14
C MET A 35 10.42 4.70 -11.04
N VAL A 36 11.11 4.42 -9.93
CA VAL A 36 12.52 4.77 -9.72
C VAL A 36 13.42 4.08 -10.75
N MET A 37 13.19 2.79 -11.00
CA MET A 37 13.99 2.05 -12.00
C MET A 37 13.75 2.55 -13.43
N SER A 38 12.52 2.90 -13.78
CA SER A 38 12.21 3.53 -15.06
C SER A 38 12.85 4.93 -15.19
N ALA A 39 12.83 5.70 -14.10
CA ALA A 39 13.48 7.01 -14.04
C ALA A 39 15.00 6.88 -14.16
N LYS A 40 15.62 5.89 -13.48
CA LYS A 40 17.04 5.62 -13.59
C LYS A 40 17.43 5.32 -15.04
N ALA A 41 16.73 4.41 -15.69
CA ALA A 41 17.02 4.05 -17.08
C ALA A 41 16.92 5.27 -18.01
N LEU A 42 15.92 6.13 -17.80
CA LEU A 42 15.77 7.38 -18.56
C LEU A 42 16.95 8.35 -18.28
N ILE A 43 17.29 8.58 -17.02
CA ILE A 43 18.31 9.57 -16.63
C ILE A 43 19.71 9.11 -17.03
N ASP A 44 19.98 7.80 -17.02
CA ASP A 44 21.26 7.24 -17.52
C ASP A 44 21.43 7.50 -19.03
N ASP A 45 20.33 7.40 -19.82
CA ASP A 45 20.34 7.65 -21.27
C ASP A 45 20.26 9.17 -21.60
N ASN A 46 19.40 9.89 -20.88
CA ASN A 46 19.17 11.32 -21.06
C ASN A 46 19.19 12.02 -19.69
N PRO A 47 20.33 12.58 -19.24
CA PRO A 47 20.44 13.25 -17.95
C PRO A 47 19.55 14.49 -17.78
N ASN A 48 19.04 15.08 -18.89
CA ASN A 48 18.16 16.24 -18.87
C ASN A 48 16.82 15.96 -19.56
N PRO A 49 16.00 15.05 -18.99
CA PRO A 49 14.75 14.63 -19.62
C PRO A 49 13.72 15.75 -19.60
N THR A 50 12.94 15.84 -20.67
CA THR A 50 11.73 16.66 -20.69
C THR A 50 10.58 15.96 -19.97
N GLU A 51 9.52 16.69 -19.63
CA GLU A 51 8.31 16.10 -19.04
C GLU A 51 7.73 14.98 -19.92
N GLU A 52 7.77 15.16 -21.24
CA GLU A 52 7.30 14.16 -22.19
C GLU A 52 8.19 12.89 -22.20
N ASP A 53 9.50 13.03 -22.02
CA ASP A 53 10.40 11.88 -21.90
C ASP A 53 10.11 11.10 -20.63
N ILE A 54 9.87 11.81 -19.51
CA ILE A 54 9.49 11.21 -18.23
C ILE A 54 8.17 10.44 -18.38
N LYS A 55 7.14 11.05 -18.97
CA LYS A 55 5.84 10.39 -19.22
C LYS A 55 6.00 9.12 -20.04
N LYS A 56 6.82 9.17 -21.09
CA LYS A 56 7.10 7.99 -21.94
C LYS A 56 7.81 6.90 -21.15
N ALA A 57 8.80 7.25 -20.35
CA ALA A 57 9.57 6.29 -19.56
C ALA A 57 8.71 5.51 -18.54
N ILE A 58 7.79 6.21 -17.86
CA ILE A 58 6.97 5.59 -16.81
C ILE A 58 5.66 4.99 -17.32
N ARG A 59 5.35 5.05 -18.61
CA ARG A 59 4.06 4.59 -19.20
C ARG A 59 3.71 3.14 -18.89
N GLY A 60 4.71 2.31 -18.63
CA GLY A 60 4.53 0.90 -18.25
C GLY A 60 4.28 0.67 -16.76
N ASN A 61 4.43 1.69 -15.94
CA ASN A 61 4.26 1.61 -14.49
C ASN A 61 2.87 2.15 -14.09
N ILE A 62 2.02 1.28 -13.55
CA ILE A 62 0.67 1.64 -13.15
C ILE A 62 0.67 2.16 -11.71
N CYS A 63 0.15 3.38 -11.52
CA CYS A 63 -0.13 3.95 -10.20
C CYS A 63 -1.62 4.23 -10.05
N ARG A 64 -2.25 3.66 -9.01
CA ARG A 64 -3.66 3.87 -8.71
C ARG A 64 -3.92 5.08 -7.79
N CYS A 65 -2.87 5.60 -7.15
CA CYS A 65 -3.02 6.54 -6.04
C CYS A 65 -2.80 8.01 -6.44
N THR A 66 -1.73 8.31 -7.22
CA THR A 66 -1.16 9.66 -7.31
C THR A 66 -1.66 10.52 -8.46
N GLY A 67 -2.22 9.91 -9.50
CA GLY A 67 -2.51 10.62 -10.77
C GLY A 67 -1.26 11.07 -11.53
N TYR A 68 -0.08 10.54 -11.19
CA TYR A 68 1.24 10.69 -11.85
C TYR A 68 1.90 12.06 -11.74
N LYS A 69 1.17 13.18 -11.62
CA LYS A 69 1.74 14.54 -11.64
C LYS A 69 2.93 14.69 -10.69
N LYS A 70 2.74 14.32 -9.41
CA LYS A 70 3.80 14.41 -8.40
C LYS A 70 4.96 13.43 -8.64
N ILE A 71 4.71 12.30 -9.29
CA ILE A 71 5.76 11.36 -9.68
C ILE A 71 6.64 11.98 -10.76
N ILE A 72 6.03 12.61 -11.76
CA ILE A 72 6.74 13.32 -12.84
C ILE A 72 7.60 14.45 -12.27
N GLU A 73 7.03 15.27 -11.38
CA GLU A 73 7.76 16.32 -10.65
C GLU A 73 8.93 15.74 -9.83
N GLY A 74 8.73 14.60 -9.16
CA GLY A 74 9.77 13.90 -8.40
C GLY A 74 10.90 13.38 -9.28
N ILE A 75 10.60 12.83 -10.45
CA ILE A 75 11.61 12.37 -11.41
C ILE A 75 12.42 13.54 -11.98
N ASP A 76 11.76 14.63 -12.35
CA ASP A 76 12.43 15.86 -12.81
C ASP A 76 13.38 16.41 -11.74
N LEU A 77 12.91 16.50 -10.48
CA LEU A 77 13.74 16.93 -9.36
C LEU A 77 14.90 15.98 -9.10
N ALA A 78 14.69 14.65 -9.17
CA ALA A 78 15.78 13.67 -9.03
C ALA A 78 16.84 13.85 -10.10
N ALA A 79 16.46 14.09 -11.36
CA ALA A 79 17.38 14.37 -12.44
C ALA A 79 18.22 15.63 -12.16
N LYS A 80 17.61 16.72 -11.68
CA LYS A 80 18.31 17.95 -11.28
C LYS A 80 19.29 17.73 -10.14
N VAL A 81 18.90 16.96 -9.13
CA VAL A 81 19.79 16.61 -8.00
C VAL A 81 20.99 15.79 -8.49
N LEU A 82 20.75 14.79 -9.35
CA LEU A 82 21.83 13.93 -9.87
C LEU A 82 22.83 14.70 -10.73
N ARG A 83 22.38 15.72 -11.49
CA ARG A 83 23.25 16.65 -12.25
C ARG A 83 23.95 17.68 -11.36
N GLY A 84 23.54 17.83 -10.10
CA GLY A 84 24.10 18.82 -9.18
C GLY A 84 23.53 20.23 -9.34
N GLU A 85 22.44 20.40 -10.08
CA GLU A 85 21.71 21.68 -10.22
C GLU A 85 20.92 22.02 -8.96
N GLU A 86 20.40 20.99 -8.28
CA GLU A 86 19.70 21.10 -7.02
C GLU A 86 20.42 20.36 -5.90
N LYS A 87 20.37 20.89 -4.69
CA LYS A 87 20.98 20.28 -3.51
C LYS A 87 19.93 19.56 -2.67
N ILE A 88 20.31 18.41 -2.12
CA ILE A 88 19.53 17.76 -1.07
C ILE A 88 19.58 18.67 0.17
N LEU A 89 18.43 19.17 0.58
CA LEU A 89 18.32 20.01 1.78
C LEU A 89 18.26 19.09 3.01
N SER A 90 19.15 19.33 3.96
CA SER A 90 19.10 18.68 5.28
C SER A 90 17.97 19.29 6.13
N GLY A 91 17.35 18.50 7.01
CA GLY A 91 16.35 18.99 7.97
C GLY A 91 14.88 18.85 7.51
N LEU A 92 14.63 18.05 6.48
CA LEU A 92 13.27 17.70 6.03
C LEU A 92 12.71 16.45 6.75
N GLU A 93 13.51 15.84 7.59
CA GLU A 93 13.03 14.80 8.52
C GLU A 93 12.23 15.48 9.62
N CYS A 94 11.12 14.86 10.06
CA CYS A 94 10.30 15.37 11.14
C CYS A 94 11.16 15.57 12.40
N GLY A 95 11.59 16.82 12.64
CA GLY A 95 12.26 17.21 13.87
C GLY A 95 11.24 17.68 14.92
N GLU A 96 11.69 17.83 16.16
CA GLU A 96 10.86 18.28 17.28
C GLU A 96 10.20 19.67 17.07
N ASP A 97 10.70 20.47 16.12
CA ASP A 97 10.25 21.83 15.82
C ASP A 97 9.27 21.93 14.62
N PHE A 98 8.63 20.83 14.22
CA PHE A 98 7.67 20.86 13.13
C PHE A 98 6.39 21.59 13.55
N GLY A 99 6.12 22.75 12.95
CA GLY A 99 4.95 23.56 13.19
C GLY A 99 3.85 23.44 12.13
N ILE A 100 2.66 23.95 12.48
CA ILE A 100 1.53 24.09 11.52
C ILE A 100 1.96 24.95 10.32
N GLY A 101 1.63 24.50 9.11
CA GLY A 101 1.98 25.19 7.87
C GLY A 101 3.33 24.79 7.27
N GLN A 102 4.09 23.92 7.91
CA GLN A 102 5.32 23.36 7.35
C GLN A 102 5.07 22.04 6.61
N SER A 103 5.87 21.79 5.58
CA SER A 103 5.81 20.54 4.81
C SER A 103 6.80 19.52 5.38
N ALA A 104 6.29 18.48 6.02
CA ALA A 104 7.09 17.35 6.47
C ALA A 104 7.19 16.28 5.40
N PHE A 105 8.27 15.54 5.37
CA PHE A 105 8.34 14.29 4.61
C PHE A 105 7.45 13.24 5.28
N ARG A 106 6.87 12.42 4.46
CA ARG A 106 6.22 11.20 4.93
C ARG A 106 7.26 10.34 5.64
N VAL A 107 6.93 9.84 6.83
CA VAL A 107 7.87 9.12 7.71
C VAL A 107 8.45 7.85 7.08
N ASP A 108 7.69 7.17 6.23
CA ASP A 108 8.07 5.92 5.54
C ASP A 108 8.46 6.14 4.06
N VAL A 109 8.82 7.36 3.67
CA VAL A 109 9.14 7.67 2.28
C VAL A 109 10.37 6.89 1.79
N ARG A 110 11.38 6.75 2.64
CA ARG A 110 12.63 6.07 2.32
C ARG A 110 12.39 4.61 1.97
N GLU A 111 11.70 3.92 2.86
CA GLU A 111 11.38 2.50 2.71
C GLU A 111 10.51 2.26 1.47
N LYS A 112 9.53 3.13 1.23
CA LYS A 112 8.65 3.05 0.06
C LYS A 112 9.36 3.33 -1.25
N VAL A 113 10.34 4.25 -1.26
CA VAL A 113 11.14 4.57 -2.46
C VAL A 113 12.14 3.46 -2.78
N LEU A 114 12.75 2.88 -1.75
CA LEU A 114 13.79 1.84 -1.89
C LEU A 114 13.22 0.42 -1.91
N GLY A 115 11.91 0.24 -1.77
CA GLY A 115 11.25 -1.06 -1.84
C GLY A 115 11.42 -1.94 -0.59
N THR A 116 11.83 -1.36 0.53
CA THR A 116 12.00 -2.07 1.82
C THR A 116 10.83 -1.86 2.78
N GLY A 117 9.78 -1.14 2.34
CA GLY A 117 8.61 -0.88 3.17
C GLY A 117 7.73 -2.11 3.30
N GLU A 118 7.40 -2.49 4.51
CA GLU A 118 6.52 -3.60 4.82
C GLU A 118 5.04 -3.23 4.61
N TYR A 119 4.28 -4.19 4.14
CA TYR A 119 2.82 -4.15 4.01
C TYR A 119 2.18 -5.22 4.90
N PRO A 120 0.87 -5.14 5.20
CA PRO A 120 0.22 -6.15 6.03
C PRO A 120 0.43 -7.60 5.58
N ASP A 121 0.50 -7.84 4.27
CA ASP A 121 0.73 -9.17 3.70
C ASP A 121 2.19 -9.66 3.83
N ASP A 122 3.11 -8.77 4.18
CA ASP A 122 4.52 -9.12 4.40
C ASP A 122 4.80 -9.54 5.87
N VAL A 123 3.79 -9.38 6.75
CA VAL A 123 3.96 -9.67 8.17
C VAL A 123 3.87 -11.19 8.40
N GLU A 124 4.97 -11.77 8.83
CA GLU A 124 5.05 -13.18 9.24
C GLU A 124 5.33 -13.29 10.74
N MET A 125 4.60 -14.13 11.42
CA MET A 125 4.79 -14.41 12.84
C MET A 125 4.89 -15.92 13.07
N GLU A 126 5.67 -16.32 14.07
CA GLU A 126 5.77 -17.72 14.45
C GLU A 126 4.38 -18.24 14.86
N ASN A 127 3.99 -19.40 14.32
CA ASN A 127 2.66 -20.01 14.52
C ASN A 127 1.48 -19.13 14.07
N MET A 128 1.68 -18.28 13.07
CA MET A 128 0.60 -17.48 12.50
C MET A 128 -0.45 -18.37 11.83
N ALA A 129 -1.71 -18.19 12.21
CA ALA A 129 -2.82 -18.85 11.55
C ALA A 129 -3.27 -18.10 10.30
N TYR A 130 -3.83 -18.81 9.34
CA TYR A 130 -4.47 -18.22 8.17
C TYR A 130 -5.97 -18.08 8.39
N GLY A 131 -6.50 -16.89 8.02
CA GLY A 131 -7.92 -16.60 8.09
C GLY A 131 -8.59 -16.61 6.71
N GLY A 132 -9.65 -17.41 6.55
CA GLY A 132 -10.45 -17.46 5.33
C GLY A 132 -11.91 -17.09 5.59
N ALA A 133 -12.42 -16.02 4.97
CA ALA A 133 -13.81 -15.62 5.10
C ALA A 133 -14.71 -16.46 4.17
N VAL A 134 -15.72 -17.11 4.74
CA VAL A 134 -16.82 -17.72 3.97
C VAL A 134 -17.82 -16.64 3.61
N ARG A 135 -18.05 -16.45 2.32
CA ARG A 135 -18.87 -15.36 1.79
C ARG A 135 -20.09 -15.88 1.06
N THR A 136 -21.19 -15.13 1.12
CA THR A 136 -22.42 -15.48 0.41
C THR A 136 -22.31 -15.23 -1.09
N GLU A 137 -22.92 -16.12 -1.88
CA GLU A 137 -23.17 -15.94 -3.32
C GLU A 137 -24.52 -15.27 -3.61
N HIS A 138 -25.34 -15.06 -2.59
CA HIS A 138 -26.68 -14.52 -2.72
C HIS A 138 -26.75 -13.04 -2.34
N PRO A 139 -27.23 -12.16 -3.24
CA PRO A 139 -27.26 -10.71 -3.00
C PRO A 139 -28.24 -10.29 -1.90
N ARG A 140 -29.31 -11.09 -1.69
CA ARG A 140 -30.30 -10.85 -0.65
C ARG A 140 -30.98 -12.17 -0.25
N ALA A 141 -30.49 -12.73 0.85
CA ALA A 141 -31.01 -13.99 1.40
C ALA A 141 -31.03 -13.93 2.92
N LYS A 142 -32.01 -14.52 3.54
CA LYS A 142 -32.04 -14.71 4.98
C LYS A 142 -31.17 -15.89 5.35
N ILE A 143 -30.23 -15.67 6.28
CA ILE A 143 -29.38 -16.73 6.81
C ILE A 143 -30.20 -17.52 7.83
N LEU A 144 -30.50 -18.75 7.52
CA LEU A 144 -31.32 -19.61 8.40
C LEU A 144 -30.44 -20.29 9.45
N LYS A 145 -29.28 -20.77 9.03
CA LYS A 145 -28.31 -21.47 9.88
C LYS A 145 -26.90 -21.45 9.27
N ILE A 146 -25.88 -21.32 10.09
CA ILE A 146 -24.46 -21.49 9.76
C ILE A 146 -23.95 -22.72 10.53
N ASN A 147 -23.80 -23.84 9.85
CA ASN A 147 -23.29 -25.07 10.48
C ASN A 147 -21.77 -25.13 10.32
N THR A 148 -21.05 -25.08 11.40
CA THR A 148 -19.57 -25.04 11.46
C THR A 148 -18.94 -26.38 11.89
N GLU A 149 -19.73 -27.36 12.37
CA GLU A 149 -19.26 -28.61 12.95
C GLU A 149 -18.28 -29.38 12.05
N ALA A 150 -18.59 -29.45 10.73
CA ALA A 150 -17.75 -30.14 9.78
C ALA A 150 -16.38 -29.45 9.59
N ALA A 151 -16.36 -28.10 9.59
CA ALA A 151 -15.11 -27.33 9.48
C ALA A 151 -14.29 -27.44 10.76
N GLU A 152 -14.94 -27.32 11.93
CA GLU A 152 -14.25 -27.40 13.24
C GLU A 152 -13.65 -28.78 13.50
N SER A 153 -14.19 -29.83 12.88
CA SER A 153 -13.66 -31.20 13.01
C SER A 153 -12.44 -31.49 12.12
N LEU A 154 -12.08 -30.59 11.21
CA LEU A 154 -10.94 -30.80 10.31
C LEU A 154 -9.62 -30.58 11.04
N PRO A 155 -8.63 -31.47 10.83
CA PRO A 155 -7.28 -31.27 11.38
C PRO A 155 -6.66 -29.97 10.84
N GLY A 156 -6.14 -29.13 11.74
CA GLY A 156 -5.52 -27.84 11.40
C GLY A 156 -6.45 -26.66 11.56
N VAL A 157 -7.76 -26.84 11.63
CA VAL A 157 -8.68 -25.75 11.94
C VAL A 157 -8.60 -25.44 13.45
N LEU A 158 -8.29 -24.20 13.75
CA LEU A 158 -8.14 -23.70 15.13
C LEU A 158 -9.47 -23.22 15.70
N CYS A 159 -10.24 -22.48 14.89
CA CYS A 159 -11.57 -22.00 15.27
C CYS A 159 -12.35 -21.54 14.04
N VAL A 160 -13.67 -21.42 14.21
CA VAL A 160 -14.56 -20.78 13.26
C VAL A 160 -15.29 -19.63 13.99
N LEU A 161 -15.04 -18.41 13.56
CA LEU A 161 -15.65 -17.21 14.15
C LEU A 161 -16.91 -16.82 13.37
N LYS A 162 -17.95 -16.42 14.10
CA LYS A 162 -19.24 -15.96 13.57
C LYS A 162 -19.55 -14.53 14.04
N ALA A 163 -20.65 -13.96 13.61
CA ALA A 163 -21.08 -12.62 13.98
C ALA A 163 -21.12 -12.38 15.49
N GLU A 164 -21.46 -13.39 16.29
CA GLU A 164 -21.52 -13.35 17.75
C GLU A 164 -20.15 -13.22 18.43
N ASP A 165 -19.08 -13.64 17.72
CA ASP A 165 -17.70 -13.56 18.23
C ASP A 165 -17.08 -12.19 17.96
N VAL A 166 -17.73 -11.34 17.14
CA VAL A 166 -17.23 -9.99 16.82
C VAL A 166 -17.73 -8.99 17.84
N PRO A 167 -16.83 -8.41 18.69
CA PRO A 167 -17.24 -7.51 19.80
C PRO A 167 -18.09 -6.32 19.35
N ASN A 168 -17.85 -5.81 18.13
CA ASN A 168 -18.63 -4.75 17.50
C ASN A 168 -18.88 -5.13 16.03
N ASN A 169 -19.95 -5.88 15.81
CA ASN A 169 -20.32 -6.38 14.49
C ASN A 169 -20.95 -5.32 13.57
N LYS A 170 -21.18 -4.11 14.05
CA LYS A 170 -21.67 -2.98 13.25
C LYS A 170 -20.58 -1.96 13.05
N VAL A 171 -20.27 -1.68 11.78
CA VAL A 171 -19.24 -0.70 11.36
C VAL A 171 -19.81 0.30 10.37
N GLY A 172 -19.14 1.42 10.20
CA GLY A 172 -19.49 2.48 9.27
C GLY A 172 -18.82 3.79 9.65
N HIS A 173 -18.51 4.64 8.67
CA HIS A 173 -17.81 5.91 8.90
C HIS A 173 -18.71 6.99 9.51
N ILE A 174 -19.97 7.02 9.10
CA ILE A 174 -20.95 8.02 9.54
C ILE A 174 -22.03 7.34 10.39
N GLN A 175 -22.57 6.22 9.91
CA GLN A 175 -23.53 5.39 10.63
C GLN A 175 -22.98 3.97 10.72
N GLN A 176 -23.06 3.37 11.90
CA GLN A 176 -22.65 1.98 12.13
C GLN A 176 -23.79 1.03 11.74
N ASP A 177 -24.07 0.93 10.47
CA ASP A 177 -25.18 0.17 9.91
C ASP A 177 -24.76 -1.01 9.03
N TRP A 178 -23.42 -1.24 8.89
CA TRP A 178 -22.87 -2.33 8.10
C TRP A 178 -22.37 -3.45 9.01
N ASP A 179 -22.84 -4.69 8.75
CA ASP A 179 -22.36 -5.85 9.50
C ASP A 179 -20.97 -6.30 9.02
N VAL A 180 -20.07 -6.60 9.96
CA VAL A 180 -18.78 -7.25 9.67
C VAL A 180 -19.02 -8.67 9.18
N MET A 181 -19.91 -9.40 9.87
CA MET A 181 -20.43 -10.72 9.48
C MET A 181 -21.96 -10.75 9.64
N ILE A 182 -22.65 -11.37 8.71
CA ILE A 182 -24.11 -11.52 8.77
C ILE A 182 -24.47 -12.62 9.78
N ALA A 183 -25.27 -12.29 10.77
CA ALA A 183 -25.70 -13.23 11.79
C ALA A 183 -26.81 -14.20 11.27
N GLU A 184 -26.98 -15.32 11.97
CA GLU A 184 -28.15 -16.18 11.77
C GLU A 184 -29.44 -15.39 12.05
N GLY A 185 -30.42 -15.51 11.17
CA GLY A 185 -31.65 -14.75 11.22
C GLY A 185 -31.64 -13.44 10.42
N ASP A 186 -30.48 -12.90 10.12
CA ASP A 186 -30.32 -11.65 9.36
C ASP A 186 -30.36 -11.89 7.83
N ILE A 187 -30.39 -10.78 7.09
CA ILE A 187 -30.49 -10.77 5.63
C ILE A 187 -29.19 -10.21 5.04
N THR A 188 -28.60 -10.94 4.08
CA THR A 188 -27.45 -10.45 3.31
C THR A 188 -27.84 -9.22 2.48
N ARG A 189 -26.89 -8.32 2.23
CA ARG A 189 -27.10 -7.07 1.52
C ARG A 189 -26.51 -7.08 0.12
N CYS A 190 -25.42 -7.84 -0.05
CA CYS A 190 -24.74 -7.97 -1.33
C CYS A 190 -24.10 -9.36 -1.47
N ILE A 191 -23.72 -9.70 -2.70
CA ILE A 191 -22.81 -10.84 -2.95
C ILE A 191 -21.47 -10.52 -2.29
N GLY A 192 -20.95 -11.49 -1.54
CA GLY A 192 -19.67 -11.35 -0.87
C GLY A 192 -19.77 -10.92 0.61
N ASP A 193 -20.97 -10.70 1.15
CA ASP A 193 -21.12 -10.54 2.60
C ASP A 193 -20.52 -11.74 3.34
N ALA A 194 -19.74 -11.47 4.38
CA ALA A 194 -19.10 -12.50 5.18
C ALA A 194 -20.11 -13.16 6.13
N LEU A 195 -20.06 -14.48 6.22
CA LEU A 195 -20.91 -15.30 7.08
C LEU A 195 -20.13 -15.83 8.29
N CYS A 196 -18.91 -16.30 8.07
CA CYS A 196 -17.99 -16.72 9.12
C CYS A 196 -16.54 -16.58 8.65
N LEU A 197 -15.59 -16.66 9.60
CA LEU A 197 -14.15 -16.67 9.35
C LEU A 197 -13.59 -18.00 9.89
N ILE A 198 -12.92 -18.75 9.05
CA ILE A 198 -12.22 -19.97 9.43
C ILE A 198 -10.76 -19.63 9.67
N CYS A 199 -10.22 -20.04 10.80
CA CYS A 199 -8.80 -19.89 11.15
C CYS A 199 -8.14 -21.28 11.19
N ALA A 200 -7.05 -21.47 10.43
CA ALA A 200 -6.31 -22.72 10.33
C ALA A 200 -4.80 -22.49 10.23
#